data_2818b7b8152c834cf2cd7204b1bac35a
#
_entry.id   2818b7b8152c834cf2cd7204b1bac35a
#
_cell.length_a   1.000
_cell.length_b   1.000
_cell.length_c   1.000
_cell.angle_alpha   90.00
_cell.angle_beta   90.00
_cell.angle_gamma   90.00
#
_symmetry.space_group_name_H-M   'P 1'
#
loop_
_entity.id
_entity.type
_entity.pdbx_description
1 polymer ?
#
loop_
_entity_poly.entity_id
_entity_poly.type
_entity_poly.pdbx_seq_one_letter_code
_entity_poly.pdbx_strand_id
1 'polypeptide(L)'
;MSKKPTVLMILDGYGLNENAKANAVAEAKKPVMDKLMAEYPFVKGYASGMAVGLPDGQMGNSEVGHLNMGAGRIVYQELTRITKEIQDGDFFKNEELVKAMENCKKNNSALHIFGLLSDGGVHSHNTHIYGTIEMAKKFGLEKVYVHAFLDGRDTPPASGKDYVQELVDKMAEIGVGKIASISGRYYAMDRDNNWDRVVKAYDAITKGEGNKATDPVQAVADSYAVDKTDEFVIPTVIMENDAPVATVNDKDSVIFCNFRPDRARQITRTFCADDFDGFDRGKRLDLVFVCFTEYDVTIPNKLIAFKKVEIRNTFGEYLAAHNMTQARIAETEKYAHVTFFFNGGVEEPNKGEDRILVNSPKEVATYDLKPEMSAYEVCDKLVDAIKGQKYDVIIINFANPDMVGHTGVESAAIKAIEAVDECVGRAVEAIKEVDGQMFICADHGNAEQLVDYETGEPFTAHTTNPVPFILVNADPKYKLREGGCLADIVPTLIELMGMEQPKEMTGKSLLVK
;
A
#
# COMPACT_ATOMS: atom_id res chain seq x y z
N MET A 1 -3.20 40.92 10.27
CA MET A 1 -1.90 40.65 10.93
C MET A 1 -1.09 39.77 9.98
N SER A 2 0.21 40.02 9.85
CA SER A 2 1.09 39.10 9.11
C SER A 2 1.17 37.75 9.80
N LYS A 3 1.13 36.67 9.03
CA LYS A 3 1.17 35.30 9.56
C LYS A 3 2.61 34.82 9.72
N LYS A 4 2.86 34.01 10.75
CA LYS A 4 4.11 33.26 10.90
C LYS A 4 3.90 31.88 10.32
N PRO A 5 4.39 31.61 9.10
CA PRO A 5 4.10 30.34 8.44
C PRO A 5 4.80 29.17 9.11
N THR A 6 4.11 28.02 9.13
CA THR A 6 4.70 26.70 9.41
C THR A 6 4.91 26.00 8.08
N VAL A 7 6.14 25.62 7.76
CA VAL A 7 6.51 24.97 6.50
C VAL A 7 6.80 23.49 6.73
N LEU A 8 6.17 22.62 5.96
CA LEU A 8 6.59 21.23 5.79
C LEU A 8 7.34 21.12 4.46
N MET A 9 8.62 20.87 4.51
CA MET A 9 9.48 20.69 3.34
C MET A 9 9.83 19.20 3.18
N ILE A 10 9.44 18.63 2.06
CA ILE A 10 9.67 17.23 1.73
C ILE A 10 10.74 17.15 0.64
N LEU A 11 11.87 16.52 0.96
CA LEU A 11 12.96 16.23 0.03
C LEU A 11 12.76 14.81 -0.50
N ASP A 12 11.97 14.66 -1.56
CA ASP A 12 11.53 13.38 -2.09
C ASP A 12 12.72 12.46 -2.42
N GLY A 13 12.74 11.24 -1.87
CA GLY A 13 13.81 10.29 -2.11
C GLY A 13 15.14 10.58 -1.42
N TYR A 14 15.19 11.52 -0.45
CA TYR A 14 16.40 11.86 0.29
C TYR A 14 16.58 10.97 1.51
N GLY A 15 17.13 9.76 1.31
CA GLY A 15 17.42 8.84 2.41
C GLY A 15 18.75 9.11 3.10
N LEU A 16 18.98 8.41 4.21
CA LEU A 16 20.21 8.45 4.99
C LEU A 16 20.86 7.08 5.02
N ASN A 17 22.10 6.96 4.53
CA ASN A 17 22.85 5.71 4.50
C ASN A 17 24.28 5.96 4.98
N GLU A 18 24.80 5.10 5.85
CA GLU A 18 26.17 5.17 6.35
C GLU A 18 27.19 4.64 5.34
N ASN A 19 26.73 3.85 4.36
CA ASN A 19 27.57 3.40 3.26
C ASN A 19 27.76 4.52 2.25
N ALA A 20 29.01 4.92 2.02
CA ALA A 20 29.34 6.01 1.11
C ALA A 20 29.42 5.57 -0.37
N LYS A 21 29.41 4.26 -0.67
CA LYS A 21 29.54 3.77 -2.04
C LYS A 21 28.28 4.06 -2.85
N ALA A 22 28.41 4.79 -3.95
CA ALA A 22 27.32 5.21 -4.84
C ALA A 22 26.16 5.86 -4.06
N ASN A 23 26.51 6.74 -3.14
CA ASN A 23 25.63 7.48 -2.26
C ASN A 23 25.69 8.96 -2.61
N ALA A 24 24.79 9.40 -3.49
CA ALA A 24 24.77 10.79 -3.96
C ALA A 24 24.53 11.78 -2.81
N VAL A 25 23.79 11.39 -1.77
CA VAL A 25 23.56 12.21 -0.59
C VAL A 25 24.83 12.42 0.22
N ALA A 26 25.66 11.38 0.38
CA ALA A 26 26.92 11.50 1.10
C ALA A 26 27.99 12.27 0.30
N GLU A 27 28.02 12.10 -1.02
CA GLU A 27 29.06 12.65 -1.91
C GLU A 27 28.80 14.09 -2.34
N ALA A 28 27.54 14.53 -2.34
CA ALA A 28 27.17 15.90 -2.73
C ALA A 28 27.73 16.97 -1.78
N LYS A 29 28.08 18.11 -2.35
CA LYS A 29 28.38 19.31 -1.57
C LYS A 29 27.08 19.93 -1.07
N LYS A 30 26.74 19.66 0.17
CA LYS A 30 25.47 20.06 0.81
C LYS A 30 25.68 20.80 2.13
N PRO A 31 26.40 21.94 2.10
CA PRO A 31 26.77 22.65 3.33
C PRO A 31 25.59 23.11 4.16
N VAL A 32 24.44 23.35 3.53
CA VAL A 32 23.22 23.79 4.24
C VAL A 32 22.65 22.60 5.04
N MET A 33 22.42 21.46 4.41
CA MET A 33 21.89 20.27 5.09
C MET A 33 22.85 19.78 6.17
N ASP A 34 24.16 19.78 5.92
CA ASP A 34 25.17 19.40 6.91
C ASP A 34 25.10 20.32 8.14
N LYS A 35 24.96 21.63 7.93
CA LYS A 35 24.80 22.60 9.01
C LYS A 35 23.48 22.41 9.76
N LEU A 36 22.37 22.19 9.05
CA LEU A 36 21.06 22.00 9.67
C LEU A 36 21.04 20.75 10.56
N MET A 37 21.61 19.64 10.10
CA MET A 37 21.70 18.41 10.89
C MET A 37 22.62 18.54 12.10
N ALA A 38 23.63 19.42 12.03
CA ALA A 38 24.56 19.65 13.14
C ALA A 38 24.05 20.65 14.20
N GLU A 39 23.33 21.68 13.80
CA GLU A 39 22.96 22.82 14.66
C GLU A 39 21.50 22.81 15.14
N TYR A 40 20.61 22.09 14.46
CA TYR A 40 19.17 22.03 14.77
C TYR A 40 18.75 20.66 15.30
N PRO A 41 17.58 20.56 15.97
CA PRO A 41 17.05 19.27 16.34
C PRO A 41 16.90 18.37 15.11
N PHE A 42 17.63 17.25 15.12
CA PHE A 42 17.69 16.28 14.04
C PHE A 42 17.57 14.87 14.59
N VAL A 43 16.76 14.04 13.95
CA VAL A 43 16.65 12.59 14.19
C VAL A 43 16.41 11.85 12.87
N LYS A 44 16.67 10.54 12.88
CA LYS A 44 16.31 9.65 11.77
C LYS A 44 14.83 9.22 11.90
N GLY A 45 14.07 9.32 10.79
CA GLY A 45 12.67 8.89 10.71
C GLY A 45 12.52 7.61 9.91
N TYR A 46 11.52 6.79 10.26
CA TYR A 46 11.18 5.58 9.52
C TYR A 46 10.17 5.87 8.41
N ALA A 47 10.50 5.45 7.18
CA ALA A 47 9.72 5.72 5.97
C ALA A 47 9.46 4.46 5.11
N SER A 48 9.56 3.26 5.71
CA SER A 48 9.40 1.98 5.01
C SER A 48 8.70 0.93 5.87
N GLY A 49 8.27 -0.16 5.29
CA GLY A 49 7.67 -1.29 5.97
C GLY A 49 6.47 -0.91 6.85
N MET A 50 6.34 -1.56 7.98
CA MET A 50 5.21 -1.37 8.91
C MET A 50 5.06 0.07 9.41
N ALA A 51 6.14 0.85 9.45
CA ALA A 51 6.11 2.25 9.87
C ALA A 51 5.31 3.17 8.92
N VAL A 52 5.02 2.70 7.72
CA VAL A 52 4.18 3.40 6.73
C VAL A 52 3.01 2.55 6.21
N GLY A 53 2.70 1.45 6.89
CA GLY A 53 1.56 0.57 6.55
C GLY A 53 1.81 -0.39 5.39
N LEU A 54 3.06 -0.65 5.05
CA LEU A 54 3.51 -1.64 4.10
C LEU A 54 3.99 -2.92 4.81
N PRO A 55 4.11 -4.07 4.12
CA PRO A 55 4.75 -5.25 4.67
C PRO A 55 6.16 -4.96 5.20
N ASP A 56 6.59 -5.71 6.21
CA ASP A 56 7.93 -5.57 6.77
C ASP A 56 9.01 -5.77 5.71
N GLY A 57 10.04 -4.92 5.73
CA GLY A 57 11.11 -4.94 4.73
C GLY A 57 10.75 -4.34 3.36
N GLN A 58 9.52 -3.94 3.11
CA GLN A 58 9.13 -3.28 1.87
C GLN A 58 9.53 -1.81 1.88
N MET A 59 10.19 -1.36 0.82
CA MET A 59 10.54 0.05 0.61
C MET A 59 9.30 0.95 0.56
N GLY A 60 9.41 2.17 1.12
CA GLY A 60 8.40 3.21 0.97
C GLY A 60 8.28 3.73 -0.45
N ASN A 61 7.29 4.58 -0.67
CA ASN A 61 7.10 5.31 -1.92
C ASN A 61 6.39 6.63 -1.65
N SER A 62 6.39 7.53 -2.63
CA SER A 62 5.87 8.89 -2.45
C SER A 62 4.35 8.90 -2.16
N GLU A 63 3.57 8.00 -2.78
CA GLU A 63 2.12 7.92 -2.54
C GLU A 63 1.82 7.59 -1.08
N VAL A 64 2.42 6.50 -0.59
CA VAL A 64 2.25 6.03 0.79
C VAL A 64 2.84 7.03 1.79
N GLY A 65 4.02 7.59 1.51
CA GLY A 65 4.67 8.58 2.38
C GLY A 65 3.83 9.82 2.59
N HIS A 66 3.38 10.45 1.50
CA HIS A 66 2.53 11.66 1.57
C HIS A 66 1.16 11.38 2.20
N LEU A 67 0.58 10.19 1.92
CA LEU A 67 -0.68 9.76 2.53
C LEU A 67 -0.57 9.65 4.07
N ASN A 68 0.49 9.00 4.55
CA ASN A 68 0.72 8.86 6.00
C ASN A 68 0.96 10.21 6.69
N MET A 69 1.76 11.09 6.07
CA MET A 69 1.98 12.45 6.57
C MET A 69 0.66 13.22 6.65
N GLY A 70 -0.07 13.31 5.55
CA GLY A 70 -1.32 14.08 5.47
C GLY A 70 -2.43 13.56 6.38
N ALA A 71 -2.48 12.23 6.58
CA ALA A 71 -3.43 11.58 7.47
C ALA A 71 -3.05 11.69 8.96
N GLY A 72 -1.79 11.99 9.29
CA GLY A 72 -1.27 12.00 10.67
C GLY A 72 -1.42 10.65 11.38
N ARG A 73 -1.42 9.55 10.62
CA ARG A 73 -1.57 8.18 11.10
C ARG A 73 -0.97 7.20 10.10
N ILE A 74 -0.62 5.99 10.57
CA ILE A 74 -0.22 4.91 9.66
C ILE A 74 -1.47 4.43 8.92
N VAL A 75 -1.45 4.56 7.59
CA VAL A 75 -2.50 4.07 6.70
C VAL A 75 -2.05 2.74 6.12
N TYR A 76 -2.54 1.65 6.69
CA TYR A 76 -2.18 0.31 6.26
C TYR A 76 -2.75 -0.01 4.88
N GLN A 77 -1.90 -0.50 3.97
CA GLN A 77 -2.35 -1.11 2.73
C GLN A 77 -3.13 -2.40 3.02
N GLU A 78 -4.03 -2.81 2.14
CA GLU A 78 -4.95 -3.93 2.40
C GLU A 78 -4.24 -5.21 2.83
N LEU A 79 -3.15 -5.58 2.16
CA LEU A 79 -2.32 -6.73 2.55
C LEU A 79 -1.86 -6.63 4.02
N THR A 80 -1.27 -5.51 4.37
CA THR A 80 -0.71 -5.29 5.71
C THR A 80 -1.81 -5.17 6.76
N ARG A 81 -2.92 -4.50 6.43
CA ARG A 81 -4.08 -4.35 7.30
C ARG A 81 -4.66 -5.71 7.69
N ILE A 82 -4.94 -6.55 6.70
CA ILE A 82 -5.53 -7.88 6.95
C ILE A 82 -4.55 -8.77 7.72
N THR A 83 -3.27 -8.77 7.32
CA THR A 83 -2.22 -9.50 8.05
C THR A 83 -2.16 -9.08 9.52
N LYS A 84 -2.18 -7.77 9.78
CA LYS A 84 -2.17 -7.22 11.14
C LYS A 84 -3.42 -7.61 11.91
N GLU A 85 -4.61 -7.54 11.32
CA GLU A 85 -5.85 -7.96 11.98
C GLU A 85 -5.83 -9.46 12.38
N ILE A 86 -5.20 -10.32 11.56
CA ILE A 86 -4.99 -11.73 11.92
C ILE A 86 -4.05 -11.85 13.13
N GLN A 87 -2.92 -11.13 13.12
CA GLN A 87 -1.92 -11.16 14.19
C GLN A 87 -2.48 -10.62 15.52
N ASP A 88 -3.24 -9.53 15.47
CA ASP A 88 -3.86 -8.89 16.63
C ASP A 88 -5.10 -9.66 17.13
N GLY A 89 -5.65 -10.57 16.33
CA GLY A 89 -6.84 -11.36 16.64
C GLY A 89 -8.17 -10.68 16.32
N ASP A 90 -8.18 -9.49 15.76
CA ASP A 90 -9.41 -8.77 15.38
C ASP A 90 -10.08 -9.37 14.14
N PHE A 91 -9.31 -9.97 13.24
CA PHE A 91 -9.81 -10.78 12.12
C PHE A 91 -10.87 -11.79 12.57
N PHE A 92 -10.64 -12.47 13.69
CA PHE A 92 -11.54 -13.50 14.22
C PHE A 92 -12.84 -12.95 14.84
N LYS A 93 -12.96 -11.63 14.92
CA LYS A 93 -14.15 -10.89 15.40
C LYS A 93 -14.85 -10.14 14.28
N ASN A 94 -14.33 -10.19 13.04
CA ASN A 94 -14.91 -9.48 11.91
C ASN A 94 -16.36 -9.95 11.69
N GLU A 95 -17.30 -9.01 11.76
CA GLU A 95 -18.74 -9.31 11.75
C GLU A 95 -19.20 -10.08 10.52
N GLU A 96 -18.66 -9.77 9.33
CA GLU A 96 -19.09 -10.41 8.09
C GLU A 96 -18.52 -11.82 7.96
N LEU A 97 -17.28 -12.03 8.41
CA LEU A 97 -16.67 -13.36 8.48
C LEU A 97 -17.41 -14.24 9.52
N VAL A 98 -17.75 -13.67 10.68
CA VAL A 98 -18.55 -14.36 11.71
C VAL A 98 -19.91 -14.79 11.15
N LYS A 99 -20.61 -13.94 10.38
CA LYS A 99 -21.87 -14.31 9.72
C LYS A 99 -21.73 -15.53 8.82
N ALA A 100 -20.63 -15.64 8.06
CA ALA A 100 -20.37 -16.80 7.22
C ALA A 100 -20.17 -18.09 8.06
N MET A 101 -19.42 -18.00 9.15
CA MET A 101 -19.21 -19.14 10.07
C MET A 101 -20.50 -19.59 10.75
N GLU A 102 -21.29 -18.63 11.25
CA GLU A 102 -22.58 -18.89 11.91
C GLU A 102 -23.60 -19.47 10.93
N ASN A 103 -23.63 -19.03 9.67
CA ASN A 103 -24.47 -19.60 8.64
C ASN A 103 -24.18 -21.10 8.45
N CYS A 104 -22.90 -21.46 8.35
CA CYS A 104 -22.51 -22.87 8.23
C CYS A 104 -22.96 -23.71 9.43
N LYS A 105 -22.81 -23.19 10.64
CA LYS A 105 -23.27 -23.87 11.86
C LYS A 105 -24.78 -24.05 11.87
N LYS A 106 -25.52 -22.98 11.58
CA LYS A 106 -26.99 -22.96 11.59
C LYS A 106 -27.59 -23.96 10.61
N ASN A 107 -27.01 -24.05 9.40
CA ASN A 107 -27.53 -24.88 8.32
C ASN A 107 -26.83 -26.24 8.24
N ASN A 108 -25.84 -26.53 9.07
CA ASN A 108 -24.96 -27.69 8.95
C ASN A 108 -24.37 -27.81 7.53
N SER A 109 -24.04 -26.68 6.93
CA SER A 109 -23.57 -26.51 5.56
C SER A 109 -22.04 -26.33 5.53
N ALA A 110 -21.47 -26.22 4.34
CA ALA A 110 -20.04 -26.11 4.15
C ALA A 110 -19.55 -24.65 4.11
N LEU A 111 -18.30 -24.46 4.53
CA LEU A 111 -17.52 -23.24 4.25
C LEU A 111 -16.60 -23.52 3.06
N HIS A 112 -16.70 -22.68 2.04
CA HIS A 112 -15.81 -22.69 0.88
C HIS A 112 -14.92 -21.44 0.91
N ILE A 113 -13.61 -21.62 0.73
CA ILE A 113 -12.61 -20.56 0.76
C ILE A 113 -12.01 -20.45 -0.64
N PHE A 114 -12.14 -19.27 -1.26
CA PHE A 114 -11.54 -18.95 -2.56
C PHE A 114 -10.36 -18.02 -2.36
N GLY A 115 -9.30 -18.16 -3.14
CA GLY A 115 -8.20 -17.23 -3.13
C GLY A 115 -7.04 -17.64 -4.03
N LEU A 116 -6.27 -16.64 -4.46
CA LEU A 116 -5.00 -16.86 -5.12
C LEU A 116 -3.99 -17.35 -4.08
N LEU A 117 -3.50 -18.57 -4.26
CA LEU A 117 -2.65 -19.28 -3.31
C LEU A 117 -1.18 -19.01 -3.61
N SER A 118 -0.66 -17.93 -3.10
CA SER A 118 0.77 -17.56 -3.15
C SER A 118 1.11 -16.54 -2.07
N ASP A 119 2.38 -16.25 -1.89
CA ASP A 119 2.91 -15.18 -1.04
C ASP A 119 3.20 -13.88 -1.83
N GLY A 120 2.85 -13.83 -3.11
CA GLY A 120 3.11 -12.69 -3.98
C GLY A 120 2.49 -11.37 -3.51
N GLY A 121 1.42 -11.42 -2.73
CA GLY A 121 0.85 -10.26 -2.03
C GLY A 121 0.22 -9.20 -2.93
N VAL A 122 -0.01 -9.48 -4.21
CA VAL A 122 -0.61 -8.53 -5.16
C VAL A 122 -2.14 -8.59 -5.15
N HIS A 123 -2.71 -9.78 -5.16
CA HIS A 123 -4.16 -10.01 -5.17
C HIS A 123 -4.68 -10.64 -3.89
N SER A 124 -3.87 -11.47 -3.27
CA SER A 124 -4.15 -12.27 -2.10
C SER A 124 -2.83 -12.59 -1.39
N HIS A 125 -2.91 -13.22 -0.23
CA HIS A 125 -1.75 -13.79 0.44
C HIS A 125 -2.14 -15.12 1.09
N ASN A 126 -1.29 -16.17 0.97
CA ASN A 126 -1.57 -17.50 1.51
C ASN A 126 -1.88 -17.49 3.01
N THR A 127 -1.21 -16.64 3.80
CA THR A 127 -1.47 -16.50 5.26
C THR A 127 -2.89 -16.05 5.58
N HIS A 128 -3.56 -15.32 4.68
CA HIS A 128 -4.97 -14.90 4.87
C HIS A 128 -5.93 -16.08 4.66
N ILE A 129 -5.59 -16.99 3.75
CA ILE A 129 -6.33 -18.26 3.57
C ILE A 129 -6.16 -19.10 4.84
N TYR A 130 -4.94 -19.21 5.38
CA TYR A 130 -4.67 -19.93 6.62
C TYR A 130 -5.43 -19.34 7.81
N GLY A 131 -5.42 -18.01 7.98
CA GLY A 131 -6.22 -17.32 9.01
C GLY A 131 -7.72 -17.60 8.90
N THR A 132 -8.24 -17.72 7.67
CA THR A 132 -9.65 -18.07 7.43
C THR A 132 -9.95 -19.52 7.85
N ILE A 133 -9.04 -20.46 7.58
CA ILE A 133 -9.15 -21.86 8.03
C ILE A 133 -9.06 -21.94 9.56
N GLU A 134 -8.15 -21.20 10.18
CA GLU A 134 -8.05 -21.12 11.65
C GLU A 134 -9.33 -20.57 12.28
N MET A 135 -9.95 -19.56 11.66
CA MET A 135 -11.23 -19.05 12.10
C MET A 135 -12.32 -20.14 12.05
N ALA A 136 -12.39 -20.89 10.95
CA ALA A 136 -13.33 -21.99 10.81
C ALA A 136 -13.12 -23.04 11.93
N LYS A 137 -11.87 -23.37 12.26
CA LYS A 137 -11.54 -24.27 13.37
C LYS A 137 -12.01 -23.71 14.71
N LYS A 138 -11.76 -22.42 14.99
CA LYS A 138 -12.23 -21.77 16.22
C LYS A 138 -13.75 -21.78 16.36
N PHE A 139 -14.48 -21.72 15.25
CA PHE A 139 -15.94 -21.84 15.22
C PHE A 139 -16.43 -23.29 15.26
N GLY A 140 -15.54 -24.29 15.23
CA GLY A 140 -15.90 -25.71 15.27
C GLY A 140 -16.51 -26.23 13.98
N LEU A 141 -16.18 -25.63 12.83
CA LEU A 141 -16.63 -26.12 11.54
C LEU A 141 -15.81 -27.36 11.13
N GLU A 142 -16.48 -28.38 10.60
CA GLU A 142 -15.85 -29.60 10.09
C GLU A 142 -15.82 -29.65 8.56
N LYS A 143 -16.80 -29.02 7.90
CA LYS A 143 -16.95 -28.97 6.45
C LYS A 143 -16.30 -27.68 5.90
N VAL A 144 -14.97 -27.71 5.76
CA VAL A 144 -14.16 -26.56 5.30
C VAL A 144 -13.39 -26.97 4.05
N TYR A 145 -13.60 -26.25 2.95
CA TYR A 145 -13.04 -26.60 1.65
C TYR A 145 -12.37 -25.42 0.99
N VAL A 146 -11.17 -25.62 0.44
CA VAL A 146 -10.42 -24.59 -0.28
C VAL A 146 -10.50 -24.86 -1.79
N HIS A 147 -10.86 -23.83 -2.53
CA HIS A 147 -10.73 -23.76 -3.98
C HIS A 147 -9.52 -22.89 -4.30
N ALA A 148 -8.38 -23.53 -4.52
CA ALA A 148 -7.09 -22.87 -4.67
C ALA A 148 -6.91 -22.35 -6.09
N PHE A 149 -6.68 -21.03 -6.25
CA PHE A 149 -6.29 -20.45 -7.51
C PHE A 149 -4.76 -20.32 -7.54
N LEU A 150 -4.12 -20.77 -8.62
CA LEU A 150 -2.67 -20.76 -8.75
C LEU A 150 -2.19 -19.54 -9.50
N ASP A 151 -1.04 -18.99 -9.09
CA ASP A 151 -0.51 -17.70 -9.50
C ASP A 151 0.34 -17.79 -10.77
N GLY A 152 1.64 -17.90 -10.66
CA GLY A 152 2.59 -17.98 -11.77
C GLY A 152 2.83 -16.65 -12.51
N ARG A 153 2.31 -15.52 -12.01
CA ARG A 153 2.58 -14.16 -12.51
C ARG A 153 3.24 -13.27 -11.47
N ASP A 154 2.70 -13.27 -10.26
CA ASP A 154 3.21 -12.47 -9.15
C ASP A 154 4.28 -13.27 -8.36
N THR A 155 4.38 -14.57 -8.65
CA THR A 155 5.39 -15.52 -8.18
C THR A 155 5.95 -16.33 -9.35
N PRO A 156 7.06 -17.07 -9.19
CA PRO A 156 7.64 -17.88 -10.27
C PRO A 156 6.62 -18.83 -10.89
N PRO A 157 6.66 -19.06 -12.23
CA PRO A 157 5.60 -19.76 -12.96
C PRO A 157 5.31 -21.22 -12.57
N ALA A 158 6.21 -21.87 -11.82
CA ALA A 158 6.10 -23.26 -11.39
C ALA A 158 6.30 -23.42 -9.87
N SER A 159 5.88 -22.42 -9.08
CA SER A 159 5.95 -22.43 -7.61
C SER A 159 4.66 -22.94 -6.95
N GLY A 160 3.56 -23.03 -7.67
CA GLY A 160 2.25 -23.39 -7.16
C GLY A 160 2.17 -24.76 -6.50
N LYS A 161 2.98 -25.73 -6.97
CA LYS A 161 3.09 -27.04 -6.33
C LYS A 161 3.52 -26.93 -4.87
N ASP A 162 4.49 -26.08 -4.57
CA ASP A 162 5.01 -25.90 -3.21
C ASP A 162 3.97 -25.18 -2.33
N TYR A 163 3.26 -24.18 -2.85
CA TYR A 163 2.15 -23.54 -2.14
C TYR A 163 0.98 -24.50 -1.86
N VAL A 164 0.66 -25.40 -2.79
CA VAL A 164 -0.37 -26.43 -2.55
C VAL A 164 0.07 -27.40 -1.47
N GLN A 165 1.34 -27.81 -1.46
CA GLN A 165 1.89 -28.67 -0.39
C GLN A 165 1.84 -27.93 0.95
N GLU A 166 2.27 -26.68 1.00
CA GLU A 166 2.20 -25.85 2.21
C GLU A 166 0.77 -25.72 2.74
N LEU A 167 -0.22 -25.52 1.86
CA LEU A 167 -1.63 -25.48 2.27
C LEU A 167 -2.10 -26.80 2.86
N VAL A 168 -1.72 -27.94 2.26
CA VAL A 168 -2.04 -29.28 2.79
C VAL A 168 -1.46 -29.45 4.19
N ASP A 169 -0.19 -29.07 4.38
CA ASP A 169 0.50 -29.18 5.67
C ASP A 169 -0.15 -28.26 6.72
N LYS A 170 -0.51 -27.04 6.33
CA LYS A 170 -1.20 -26.09 7.21
C LYS A 170 -2.60 -26.56 7.62
N MET A 171 -3.36 -27.12 6.71
CA MET A 171 -4.67 -27.71 7.06
C MET A 171 -4.52 -28.88 8.03
N ALA A 172 -3.49 -29.69 7.87
CA ALA A 172 -3.18 -30.78 8.80
C ALA A 172 -2.77 -30.26 10.19
N GLU A 173 -1.93 -29.19 10.24
CA GLU A 173 -1.53 -28.51 11.48
C GLU A 173 -2.74 -27.90 12.22
N ILE A 174 -3.60 -27.18 11.51
CA ILE A 174 -4.82 -26.57 12.07
C ILE A 174 -5.84 -27.64 12.48
N GLY A 175 -5.85 -28.76 11.78
CA GLY A 175 -6.72 -29.91 12.04
C GLY A 175 -8.12 -29.76 11.44
N VAL A 176 -8.28 -29.00 10.36
CA VAL A 176 -9.51 -28.89 9.56
C VAL A 176 -9.18 -28.40 8.16
N GLY A 177 -10.00 -28.76 7.19
CA GLY A 177 -9.95 -28.31 5.80
C GLY A 177 -9.47 -29.40 4.83
N LYS A 178 -9.96 -29.28 3.60
CA LYS A 178 -9.52 -30.08 2.44
C LYS A 178 -9.49 -29.18 1.20
N ILE A 179 -8.60 -29.45 0.25
CA ILE A 179 -8.66 -28.82 -1.07
C ILE A 179 -9.76 -29.53 -1.88
N ALA A 180 -10.71 -28.77 -2.40
CA ALA A 180 -11.79 -29.28 -3.23
C ALA A 180 -11.54 -29.11 -4.72
N SER A 181 -10.86 -28.02 -5.12
CA SER A 181 -10.45 -27.83 -6.51
C SER A 181 -9.20 -26.96 -6.61
N ILE A 182 -8.49 -27.09 -7.73
CA ILE A 182 -7.34 -26.29 -8.10
C ILE A 182 -7.61 -25.70 -9.50
N SER A 183 -7.29 -24.43 -9.70
CA SER A 183 -7.46 -23.76 -11.00
C SER A 183 -6.40 -22.69 -11.19
N GLY A 184 -5.75 -22.65 -12.34
CA GLY A 184 -4.90 -21.53 -12.70
C GLY A 184 -5.70 -20.22 -12.75
N ARG A 185 -5.05 -19.11 -12.41
CA ARG A 185 -5.66 -17.76 -12.42
C ARG A 185 -6.17 -17.34 -13.81
N TYR A 186 -5.66 -17.94 -14.88
CA TYR A 186 -6.15 -17.74 -16.24
C TYR A 186 -7.64 -18.06 -16.37
N TYR A 187 -8.15 -19.03 -15.63
CA TYR A 187 -9.55 -19.44 -15.62
C TYR A 187 -10.34 -18.75 -14.50
N ALA A 188 -9.87 -18.84 -13.26
CA ALA A 188 -10.61 -18.40 -12.08
C ALA A 188 -10.54 -16.88 -11.84
N MET A 189 -9.60 -16.19 -12.46
CA MET A 189 -9.33 -14.76 -12.23
C MET A 189 -9.26 -13.97 -13.54
N ASP A 190 -10.08 -14.32 -14.52
CA ASP A 190 -10.23 -13.51 -15.73
C ASP A 190 -10.83 -12.14 -15.41
N ARG A 191 -10.43 -11.11 -16.16
CA ARG A 191 -10.94 -9.73 -16.01
C ARG A 191 -11.40 -9.09 -17.31
N ASP A 192 -11.33 -9.85 -18.42
CA ASP A 192 -11.56 -9.35 -19.77
C ASP A 192 -12.82 -9.95 -20.41
N ASN A 193 -13.75 -10.48 -19.57
CA ASN A 193 -15.02 -11.12 -19.97
C ASN A 193 -14.83 -12.37 -20.88
N ASN A 194 -13.74 -13.11 -20.69
CA ASN A 194 -13.56 -14.41 -21.33
C ASN A 194 -14.38 -15.48 -20.55
N TRP A 195 -15.69 -15.44 -20.71
CA TRP A 195 -16.61 -16.31 -19.96
C TRP A 195 -16.40 -17.80 -20.21
N ASP A 196 -15.85 -18.19 -21.37
CA ASP A 196 -15.41 -19.53 -21.71
C ASP A 196 -14.29 -20.06 -20.80
N ARG A 197 -13.55 -19.16 -20.15
CA ARG A 197 -12.55 -19.49 -19.12
C ARG A 197 -13.20 -19.58 -17.75
N VAL A 198 -13.97 -18.57 -17.39
CA VAL A 198 -14.61 -18.46 -16.08
C VAL A 198 -15.57 -19.62 -15.80
N VAL A 199 -16.34 -20.05 -16.82
CA VAL A 199 -17.29 -21.18 -16.69
C VAL A 199 -16.59 -22.46 -16.30
N LYS A 200 -15.38 -22.73 -16.77
CA LYS A 200 -14.63 -23.93 -16.41
C LYS A 200 -14.25 -23.97 -14.94
N ALA A 201 -13.84 -22.83 -14.37
CA ALA A 201 -13.58 -22.73 -12.94
C ALA A 201 -14.88 -22.83 -12.14
N TYR A 202 -15.94 -22.16 -12.60
CA TYR A 202 -17.26 -22.20 -11.96
C TYR A 202 -17.82 -23.63 -11.93
N ASP A 203 -17.77 -24.36 -13.04
CA ASP A 203 -18.28 -25.73 -13.13
C ASP A 203 -17.47 -26.70 -12.27
N ALA A 204 -16.15 -26.52 -12.18
CA ALA A 204 -15.32 -27.31 -11.25
C ALA A 204 -15.73 -27.07 -9.79
N ILE A 205 -16.04 -25.83 -9.43
CA ILE A 205 -16.42 -25.44 -8.06
C ILE A 205 -17.84 -25.87 -7.70
N THR A 206 -18.80 -25.79 -8.65
CA THR A 206 -20.24 -25.99 -8.36
C THR A 206 -20.79 -27.32 -8.80
N LYS A 207 -20.26 -27.90 -9.89
CA LYS A 207 -20.74 -29.14 -10.49
C LYS A 207 -19.76 -30.31 -10.31
N GLY A 208 -18.53 -30.05 -9.89
CA GLY A 208 -17.48 -31.06 -9.86
C GLY A 208 -17.05 -31.51 -11.27
N GLU A 209 -17.20 -30.62 -12.26
CA GLU A 209 -16.83 -30.85 -13.65
C GLU A 209 -15.47 -30.23 -13.96
N GLY A 210 -14.58 -30.97 -14.59
CA GLY A 210 -13.21 -30.57 -14.92
C GLY A 210 -12.27 -31.77 -14.94
N ASN A 211 -10.98 -31.53 -14.96
CA ASN A 211 -10.00 -32.57 -14.72
C ASN A 211 -10.22 -33.16 -13.32
N LYS A 212 -9.82 -34.42 -13.13
CA LYS A 212 -10.01 -35.14 -11.86
C LYS A 212 -8.69 -35.65 -11.33
N ALA A 213 -8.44 -35.47 -10.05
CA ALA A 213 -7.27 -35.99 -9.36
C ALA A 213 -7.64 -36.36 -7.92
N THR A 214 -6.92 -37.29 -7.31
CA THR A 214 -7.10 -37.66 -5.91
C THR A 214 -6.10 -36.99 -4.98
N ASP A 215 -4.98 -36.54 -5.52
CA ASP A 215 -3.93 -35.83 -4.79
C ASP A 215 -3.74 -34.41 -5.40
N PRO A 216 -3.95 -33.36 -4.62
CA PRO A 216 -3.84 -31.98 -5.12
C PRO A 216 -2.40 -31.58 -5.52
N VAL A 217 -1.38 -32.06 -4.83
CA VAL A 217 0.03 -31.76 -5.13
C VAL A 217 0.45 -32.45 -6.42
N GLN A 218 0.06 -33.74 -6.57
CA GLN A 218 0.33 -34.51 -7.78
C GLN A 218 -0.40 -33.92 -8.99
N ALA A 219 -1.64 -33.41 -8.81
CA ALA A 219 -2.38 -32.74 -9.88
C ALA A 219 -1.63 -31.56 -10.50
N VAL A 220 -0.95 -30.75 -9.68
CA VAL A 220 -0.11 -29.66 -10.16
C VAL A 220 1.14 -30.18 -10.88
N ALA A 221 1.79 -31.20 -10.32
CA ALA A 221 2.95 -31.85 -10.95
C ALA A 221 2.60 -32.45 -12.33
N ASP A 222 1.45 -33.09 -12.45
CA ASP A 222 0.95 -33.68 -13.70
C ASP A 222 0.66 -32.57 -14.74
N SER A 223 0.16 -31.41 -14.31
CA SER A 223 -0.04 -30.24 -15.17
C SER A 223 1.29 -29.70 -15.72
N TYR A 224 2.33 -29.64 -14.88
CA TYR A 224 3.67 -29.21 -15.32
C TYR A 224 4.27 -30.18 -16.33
N ALA A 225 4.01 -31.46 -16.20
CA ALA A 225 4.49 -32.50 -17.13
C ALA A 225 3.95 -32.32 -18.57
N VAL A 226 2.87 -31.55 -18.74
CA VAL A 226 2.28 -31.19 -20.05
C VAL A 226 2.41 -29.69 -20.36
N ASP A 227 3.45 -29.05 -19.83
CA ASP A 227 3.77 -27.62 -20.03
C ASP A 227 2.65 -26.63 -19.65
N LYS A 228 1.80 -27.02 -18.68
CA LYS A 228 0.79 -26.14 -18.08
C LYS A 228 1.23 -25.74 -16.68
N THR A 229 1.97 -24.62 -16.61
CA THR A 229 2.43 -24.05 -15.35
C THR A 229 1.27 -23.38 -14.58
N ASP A 230 1.52 -22.85 -13.41
CA ASP A 230 0.55 -22.37 -12.42
C ASP A 230 -0.62 -21.59 -13.02
N GLU A 231 -0.32 -20.53 -13.78
CA GLU A 231 -1.34 -19.66 -14.38
C GLU A 231 -2.34 -20.43 -15.25
N PHE A 232 -1.86 -21.49 -15.93
CA PHE A 232 -2.61 -22.21 -16.94
C PHE A 232 -3.09 -23.59 -16.49
N VAL A 233 -2.97 -23.93 -15.21
CA VAL A 233 -3.50 -25.19 -14.68
C VAL A 233 -5.00 -25.26 -14.95
N ILE A 234 -5.41 -26.25 -15.71
CA ILE A 234 -6.82 -26.47 -16.06
C ILE A 234 -7.60 -26.77 -14.77
N PRO A 235 -8.82 -26.22 -14.60
CA PRO A 235 -9.63 -26.48 -13.43
C PRO A 235 -9.75 -27.99 -13.15
N THR A 236 -9.26 -28.38 -11.98
CA THR A 236 -9.13 -29.77 -11.55
C THR A 236 -9.89 -29.98 -10.25
N VAL A 237 -10.80 -30.91 -10.24
CA VAL A 237 -11.61 -31.31 -9.08
C VAL A 237 -10.87 -32.39 -8.30
N ILE A 238 -10.75 -32.21 -7.00
CA ILE A 238 -10.16 -33.23 -6.12
C ILE A 238 -11.23 -34.25 -5.74
N MET A 239 -10.92 -35.53 -5.95
CA MET A 239 -11.81 -36.64 -5.78
C MET A 239 -11.46 -37.46 -4.52
N GLU A 240 -12.47 -37.89 -3.80
CA GLU A 240 -12.36 -38.82 -2.68
C GLU A 240 -13.49 -39.86 -2.80
N ASN A 241 -13.17 -41.15 -2.75
CA ASN A 241 -14.14 -42.24 -2.89
C ASN A 241 -15.04 -42.11 -4.15
N ASP A 242 -14.42 -41.81 -5.29
CA ASP A 242 -15.05 -41.63 -6.61
C ASP A 242 -16.06 -40.47 -6.72
N ALA A 243 -16.07 -39.56 -5.74
CA ALA A 243 -16.88 -38.37 -5.75
C ALA A 243 -16.01 -37.10 -5.54
N PRO A 244 -16.46 -35.91 -5.98
CA PRO A 244 -15.80 -34.66 -5.60
C PRO A 244 -15.69 -34.52 -4.07
N VAL A 245 -14.55 -34.10 -3.57
CA VAL A 245 -14.35 -33.78 -2.13
C VAL A 245 -15.44 -32.83 -1.64
N ALA A 246 -15.76 -31.80 -2.41
CA ALA A 246 -16.91 -30.92 -2.19
C ALA A 246 -17.24 -30.12 -3.45
N THR A 247 -18.49 -29.69 -3.53
CA THR A 247 -18.98 -28.66 -4.45
C THR A 247 -19.79 -27.64 -3.66
N VAL A 248 -19.86 -26.40 -4.16
CA VAL A 248 -20.66 -25.32 -3.54
C VAL A 248 -22.14 -25.57 -3.81
N ASN A 249 -22.95 -25.55 -2.76
CA ASN A 249 -24.38 -25.83 -2.80
C ASN A 249 -25.19 -24.73 -2.08
N ASP A 250 -26.52 -24.77 -2.25
CA ASP A 250 -27.43 -23.87 -1.52
C ASP A 250 -27.19 -23.94 0.00
N LYS A 251 -27.22 -22.76 0.65
CA LYS A 251 -26.97 -22.55 2.08
C LYS A 251 -25.51 -22.63 2.53
N ASP A 252 -24.57 -22.91 1.63
CA ASP A 252 -23.17 -22.82 1.97
C ASP A 252 -22.71 -21.36 2.16
N SER A 253 -21.55 -21.21 2.79
CA SER A 253 -20.85 -19.94 2.85
C SER A 253 -19.61 -19.97 1.98
N VAL A 254 -19.35 -18.84 1.32
CA VAL A 254 -18.11 -18.64 0.55
C VAL A 254 -17.38 -17.44 1.14
N ILE A 255 -16.08 -17.56 1.38
CA ILE A 255 -15.19 -16.46 1.72
C ILE A 255 -14.12 -16.35 0.63
N PHE A 256 -14.07 -15.19 -0.05
CA PHE A 256 -13.10 -14.94 -1.10
C PHE A 256 -11.98 -14.03 -0.56
N CYS A 257 -10.79 -14.61 -0.37
CA CYS A 257 -9.65 -13.99 0.32
C CYS A 257 -8.85 -13.00 -0.53
N ASN A 258 -9.19 -12.77 -1.79
CA ASN A 258 -8.54 -11.73 -2.58
C ASN A 258 -8.93 -10.35 -2.08
N PHE A 259 -7.94 -9.45 -1.95
CA PHE A 259 -8.17 -8.05 -1.54
C PHE A 259 -8.06 -7.06 -2.72
N ARG A 260 -7.50 -7.45 -3.86
CA ARG A 260 -7.47 -6.63 -5.07
C ARG A 260 -8.68 -6.97 -5.97
N PRO A 261 -9.49 -5.95 -6.37
CA PRO A 261 -10.79 -6.16 -6.99
C PRO A 261 -10.77 -6.67 -8.43
N ASP A 262 -9.83 -6.19 -9.26
CA ASP A 262 -9.90 -6.25 -10.73
C ASP A 262 -10.10 -7.67 -11.29
N ARG A 263 -9.47 -8.68 -10.70
CA ARG A 263 -9.56 -10.09 -11.13
C ARG A 263 -10.52 -10.94 -10.29
N ALA A 264 -11.10 -10.38 -9.24
CA ALA A 264 -12.08 -11.08 -8.42
C ALA A 264 -13.53 -10.84 -8.88
N ARG A 265 -13.78 -9.75 -9.62
CA ARG A 265 -15.12 -9.30 -10.02
C ARG A 265 -15.91 -10.34 -10.78
N GLN A 266 -15.33 -10.94 -11.81
CA GLN A 266 -16.08 -11.76 -12.77
C GLN A 266 -16.57 -13.05 -12.13
N ILE A 267 -15.71 -13.79 -11.44
CA ILE A 267 -16.14 -15.01 -10.75
C ILE A 267 -17.11 -14.69 -9.61
N THR A 268 -16.92 -13.58 -8.88
CA THR A 268 -17.89 -13.15 -7.87
C THR A 268 -19.24 -12.83 -8.49
N ARG A 269 -19.28 -12.17 -9.65
CA ARG A 269 -20.50 -11.86 -10.38
C ARG A 269 -21.26 -13.13 -10.78
N THR A 270 -20.55 -14.20 -11.16
CA THR A 270 -21.21 -15.49 -11.50
C THR A 270 -21.94 -16.09 -10.31
N PHE A 271 -21.47 -15.93 -9.08
CA PHE A 271 -22.13 -16.43 -7.89
C PHE A 271 -23.21 -15.50 -7.35
N CYS A 272 -23.03 -14.19 -7.46
CA CYS A 272 -23.81 -13.20 -6.69
C CYS A 272 -24.85 -12.43 -7.51
N ALA A 273 -24.63 -12.18 -8.81
CA ALA A 273 -25.57 -11.38 -9.59
C ALA A 273 -26.88 -12.17 -9.86
N ASP A 274 -28.02 -11.50 -9.76
CA ASP A 274 -29.32 -12.13 -10.05
C ASP A 274 -29.54 -12.29 -11.56
N ASP A 275 -29.07 -11.31 -12.34
CA ASP A 275 -29.25 -11.16 -13.79
C ASP A 275 -27.94 -11.49 -14.59
N PHE A 276 -27.19 -12.50 -14.14
CA PHE A 276 -25.95 -12.89 -14.81
C PHE A 276 -26.23 -13.53 -16.18
N ASP A 277 -25.56 -13.01 -17.21
CA ASP A 277 -25.72 -13.37 -18.62
C ASP A 277 -24.45 -13.88 -19.33
N GLY A 278 -23.33 -14.02 -18.60
CA GLY A 278 -22.04 -14.45 -19.18
C GLY A 278 -22.04 -15.89 -19.72
N PHE A 279 -22.77 -16.79 -19.07
CA PHE A 279 -23.03 -18.17 -19.48
C PHE A 279 -24.22 -18.76 -18.71
N ASP A 280 -24.76 -19.87 -19.17
CA ASP A 280 -25.85 -20.56 -18.44
C ASP A 280 -25.31 -21.28 -17.19
N ARG A 281 -25.46 -20.64 -16.04
CA ARG A 281 -25.13 -21.21 -14.74
C ARG A 281 -26.33 -21.92 -14.05
N GLY A 282 -27.50 -21.88 -14.68
CA GLY A 282 -28.76 -22.27 -14.04
C GLY A 282 -29.21 -21.26 -12.98
N LYS A 283 -29.93 -21.76 -11.97
CA LYS A 283 -30.38 -20.94 -10.84
C LYS A 283 -29.20 -20.47 -9.99
N ARG A 284 -29.21 -19.18 -9.57
CA ARG A 284 -28.25 -18.68 -8.58
C ARG A 284 -28.38 -19.45 -7.26
N LEU A 285 -27.26 -19.88 -6.72
CA LEU A 285 -27.20 -20.52 -5.42
C LEU A 285 -27.49 -19.52 -4.29
N ASP A 286 -28.20 -19.98 -3.28
CA ASP A 286 -28.49 -19.20 -2.08
C ASP A 286 -27.34 -19.32 -1.08
N LEU A 287 -26.40 -18.39 -1.14
CA LEU A 287 -25.12 -18.41 -0.41
C LEU A 287 -24.99 -17.23 0.55
N VAL A 288 -24.24 -17.40 1.62
CA VAL A 288 -23.59 -16.29 2.30
C VAL A 288 -22.21 -16.09 1.66
N PHE A 289 -22.11 -15.11 0.76
CA PHE A 289 -20.89 -14.83 0.01
C PHE A 289 -20.19 -13.60 0.59
N VAL A 290 -18.99 -13.79 1.14
CA VAL A 290 -18.17 -12.74 1.74
C VAL A 290 -16.94 -12.48 0.87
N CYS A 291 -16.82 -11.25 0.38
CA CYS A 291 -15.60 -10.75 -0.27
C CYS A 291 -14.70 -10.09 0.78
N PHE A 292 -13.41 -10.26 0.70
CA PHE A 292 -12.52 -9.55 1.60
C PHE A 292 -12.65 -8.03 1.41
N THR A 293 -12.65 -7.55 0.18
CA THR A 293 -12.85 -6.12 -0.12
C THR A 293 -14.01 -5.91 -1.07
N GLU A 294 -14.40 -4.65 -1.29
CA GLU A 294 -15.42 -4.30 -2.28
C GLU A 294 -14.86 -4.47 -3.70
N TYR A 295 -15.27 -5.54 -4.38
CA TYR A 295 -14.80 -5.81 -5.74
C TYR A 295 -15.53 -4.99 -6.80
N ASP A 296 -16.81 -4.76 -6.60
CA ASP A 296 -17.65 -3.96 -7.49
C ASP A 296 -18.98 -3.66 -6.78
N VAL A 297 -19.30 -2.38 -6.64
CA VAL A 297 -20.53 -1.91 -5.95
C VAL A 297 -21.80 -2.39 -6.65
N THR A 298 -21.73 -2.74 -7.94
CA THR A 298 -22.89 -3.19 -8.73
C THR A 298 -23.21 -4.67 -8.53
N ILE A 299 -22.34 -5.45 -7.91
CA ILE A 299 -22.61 -6.87 -7.61
C ILE A 299 -23.47 -6.97 -6.36
N PRO A 300 -24.72 -7.51 -6.46
CA PRO A 300 -25.59 -7.71 -5.31
C PRO A 300 -25.21 -8.96 -4.50
N ASN A 301 -25.94 -9.25 -3.43
CA ASN A 301 -25.90 -10.53 -2.70
C ASN A 301 -24.53 -10.93 -2.14
N LYS A 302 -23.69 -9.93 -1.81
CA LYS A 302 -22.38 -10.15 -1.19
C LYS A 302 -22.23 -9.33 0.10
N LEU A 303 -21.37 -9.78 0.96
CA LEU A 303 -20.91 -9.08 2.16
C LEU A 303 -19.45 -8.67 1.98
N ILE A 304 -19.01 -7.62 2.66
CA ILE A 304 -17.65 -7.09 2.57
C ILE A 304 -16.98 -7.10 3.94
N ALA A 305 -15.98 -7.95 4.12
CA ALA A 305 -15.28 -8.11 5.39
C ALA A 305 -14.44 -6.88 5.75
N PHE A 306 -13.66 -6.37 4.80
CA PHE A 306 -12.75 -5.24 5.00
C PHE A 306 -13.21 -4.07 4.13
N LYS A 307 -14.13 -3.29 4.67
CA LYS A 307 -14.64 -2.09 4.00
C LYS A 307 -13.53 -1.06 3.84
N LYS A 308 -13.58 -0.28 2.75
CA LYS A 308 -12.63 0.81 2.53
C LYS A 308 -12.68 1.78 3.71
N VAL A 309 -11.55 2.02 4.31
CA VAL A 309 -11.41 3.02 5.38
C VAL A 309 -11.34 4.39 4.73
N GLU A 310 -12.33 5.24 5.00
CA GLU A 310 -12.27 6.65 4.62
C GLU A 310 -11.25 7.36 5.50
N ILE A 311 -10.29 8.03 4.88
CA ILE A 311 -9.31 8.83 5.58
C ILE A 311 -9.91 10.21 5.81
N ARG A 312 -10.54 10.38 6.97
CA ARG A 312 -11.17 11.64 7.39
C ARG A 312 -10.23 12.42 8.31
N ASN A 313 -10.47 13.71 8.38
CA ASN A 313 -9.75 14.64 9.24
C ASN A 313 -8.23 14.63 8.93
N THR A 314 -7.93 14.68 7.63
CA THR A 314 -6.56 14.90 7.14
C THR A 314 -6.08 16.29 7.55
N PHE A 315 -4.78 16.56 7.47
CA PHE A 315 -4.24 17.88 7.83
C PHE A 315 -4.88 19.01 7.05
N GLY A 316 -5.14 18.81 5.74
CA GLY A 316 -5.83 19.79 4.91
C GLY A 316 -7.24 20.10 5.39
N GLU A 317 -8.03 19.06 5.71
CA GLU A 317 -9.38 19.21 6.28
C GLU A 317 -9.35 19.88 7.66
N TYR A 318 -8.38 19.48 8.49
CA TYR A 318 -8.22 20.04 9.83
C TYR A 318 -7.91 21.55 9.79
N LEU A 319 -6.99 21.97 8.92
CA LEU A 319 -6.69 23.40 8.71
C LEU A 319 -7.92 24.17 8.20
N ALA A 320 -8.65 23.59 7.23
CA ALA A 320 -9.87 24.18 6.69
C ALA A 320 -10.96 24.36 7.75
N ALA A 321 -11.14 23.38 8.63
CA ALA A 321 -12.09 23.45 9.75
C ALA A 321 -11.75 24.56 10.75
N HIS A 322 -10.46 24.90 10.89
CA HIS A 322 -9.98 26.01 11.73
C HIS A 322 -9.87 27.34 10.97
N ASN A 323 -10.40 27.44 9.72
CA ASN A 323 -10.32 28.61 8.85
C ASN A 323 -8.88 29.10 8.59
N MET A 324 -7.93 28.20 8.57
CA MET A 324 -6.53 28.44 8.25
C MET A 324 -6.30 28.35 6.74
N THR A 325 -5.32 29.09 6.27
CA THR A 325 -4.91 29.10 4.86
C THR A 325 -3.67 28.23 4.65
N GLN A 326 -3.63 27.52 3.54
CA GLN A 326 -2.54 26.61 3.22
C GLN A 326 -2.13 26.70 1.76
N ALA A 327 -0.86 26.45 1.46
CA ALA A 327 -0.34 26.33 0.11
C ALA A 327 0.28 24.95 -0.11
N ARG A 328 0.08 24.40 -1.31
CA ARG A 328 0.71 23.17 -1.81
C ARG A 328 1.58 23.53 -2.99
N ILE A 329 2.89 23.23 -2.91
CA ILE A 329 3.87 23.64 -3.91
C ILE A 329 4.65 22.41 -4.36
N ALA A 330 4.65 22.11 -5.64
CA ALA A 330 5.51 21.09 -6.24
C ALA A 330 5.62 21.27 -7.75
N GLU A 331 6.61 20.64 -8.35
CA GLU A 331 6.63 20.44 -9.79
C GLU A 331 5.76 19.26 -10.22
N THR A 332 5.47 19.14 -11.53
CA THR A 332 4.49 18.20 -12.12
C THR A 332 4.62 16.78 -11.57
N GLU A 333 5.84 16.25 -11.46
CA GLU A 333 6.10 14.85 -11.01
C GLU A 333 5.60 14.56 -9.59
N LYS A 334 5.57 15.58 -8.73
CA LYS A 334 5.20 15.42 -7.31
C LYS A 334 3.97 16.25 -6.90
N TYR A 335 3.29 16.86 -7.89
CA TYR A 335 2.09 17.67 -7.61
C TYR A 335 0.95 16.86 -6.98
N ALA A 336 0.65 15.67 -7.52
CA ALA A 336 -0.37 14.79 -6.98
C ALA A 336 -0.03 14.32 -5.54
N HIS A 337 1.26 14.22 -5.21
CA HIS A 337 1.70 13.77 -3.89
C HIS A 337 1.38 14.80 -2.81
N VAL A 338 1.67 16.07 -3.04
CA VAL A 338 1.34 17.14 -2.08
C VAL A 338 -0.14 17.57 -2.10
N THR A 339 -0.94 17.10 -3.05
CA THR A 339 -2.38 17.39 -3.18
C THR A 339 -3.23 16.15 -2.92
N PHE A 340 -3.50 15.34 -3.93
CA PHE A 340 -4.38 14.17 -3.87
C PHE A 340 -4.00 13.18 -2.75
N PHE A 341 -2.76 12.69 -2.74
CA PHE A 341 -2.32 11.71 -1.74
C PHE A 341 -2.26 12.30 -0.34
N PHE A 342 -1.72 13.51 -0.19
CA PHE A 342 -1.66 14.20 1.10
C PHE A 342 -3.06 14.52 1.66
N ASN A 343 -4.05 14.71 0.79
CA ASN A 343 -5.46 14.92 1.16
C ASN A 343 -6.26 13.60 1.31
N GLY A 344 -5.57 12.47 1.49
CA GLY A 344 -6.24 11.19 1.75
C GLY A 344 -6.96 10.58 0.55
N GLY A 345 -6.53 10.91 -0.68
CA GLY A 345 -7.14 10.45 -1.94
C GLY A 345 -8.33 11.29 -2.39
N VAL A 346 -8.40 12.54 -1.95
CA VAL A 346 -9.43 13.50 -2.36
C VAL A 346 -8.82 14.53 -3.31
N GLU A 347 -9.37 14.64 -4.53
CA GLU A 347 -8.87 15.56 -5.57
C GLU A 347 -9.24 17.02 -5.29
N GLU A 348 -10.45 17.25 -4.77
CA GLU A 348 -10.96 18.59 -4.51
C GLU A 348 -10.10 19.33 -3.46
N PRO A 349 -9.69 20.58 -3.72
CA PRO A 349 -8.96 21.39 -2.74
C PRO A 349 -9.79 21.65 -1.48
N ASN A 350 -9.14 21.60 -0.33
CA ASN A 350 -9.78 22.02 0.92
C ASN A 350 -10.06 23.54 0.93
N LYS A 351 -11.01 23.99 1.71
CA LYS A 351 -11.25 25.43 1.89
C LYS A 351 -9.96 26.12 2.39
N GLY A 352 -9.52 27.15 1.68
CA GLY A 352 -8.30 27.89 2.01
C GLY A 352 -7.00 27.23 1.52
N GLU A 353 -7.10 26.20 0.67
CA GLU A 353 -5.97 25.54 0.02
C GLU A 353 -5.71 26.13 -1.36
N ASP A 354 -4.57 26.79 -1.51
CA ASP A 354 -4.03 27.21 -2.80
C ASP A 354 -3.02 26.19 -3.32
N ARG A 355 -3.07 25.90 -4.60
CA ARG A 355 -2.18 24.94 -5.28
C ARG A 355 -1.29 25.67 -6.27
N ILE A 356 0.02 25.53 -6.12
CA ILE A 356 1.04 26.19 -6.92
C ILE A 356 1.83 25.09 -7.65
N LEU A 357 1.46 24.87 -8.90
CA LEU A 357 2.12 23.90 -9.78
C LEU A 357 3.23 24.61 -10.59
N VAL A 358 4.41 24.00 -10.58
CA VAL A 358 5.51 24.32 -11.49
C VAL A 358 5.66 23.19 -12.50
N ASN A 359 5.81 23.49 -13.78
CA ASN A 359 5.99 22.43 -14.77
C ASN A 359 7.37 21.80 -14.64
N SER A 360 7.43 20.47 -14.61
CA SER A 360 8.69 19.74 -14.77
C SER A 360 9.25 19.93 -16.18
N PRO A 361 10.58 19.85 -16.37
CA PRO A 361 11.21 20.02 -17.68
C PRO A 361 10.68 19.01 -18.70
N LYS A 362 10.19 19.51 -19.83
CA LYS A 362 9.69 18.68 -20.95
C LYS A 362 10.69 18.54 -22.08
N GLU A 363 11.77 19.33 -22.05
CA GLU A 363 12.81 19.37 -23.05
C GLU A 363 13.84 18.25 -22.93
N VAL A 364 13.82 17.47 -21.85
CA VAL A 364 14.71 16.33 -21.63
C VAL A 364 13.92 15.02 -21.58
N ALA A 365 14.51 13.93 -22.05
CA ALA A 365 13.88 12.62 -22.02
C ALA A 365 13.97 11.97 -20.64
N THR A 366 15.05 12.22 -19.92
CA THR A 366 15.33 11.73 -18.56
C THR A 366 15.98 12.84 -17.75
N TYR A 367 15.76 12.84 -16.42
CA TYR A 367 16.16 13.96 -15.56
C TYR A 367 17.66 13.96 -15.19
N ASP A 368 18.42 12.94 -15.51
CA ASP A 368 19.89 12.97 -15.45
C ASP A 368 20.49 14.00 -16.43
N LEU A 369 19.77 14.35 -17.49
CA LEU A 369 20.15 15.39 -18.46
C LEU A 369 19.90 16.81 -17.94
N LYS A 370 19.06 16.97 -16.91
CA LYS A 370 18.75 18.23 -16.23
C LYS A 370 18.48 17.99 -14.75
N PRO A 371 19.52 17.69 -13.94
CA PRO A 371 19.36 17.26 -12.55
C PRO A 371 18.70 18.29 -11.62
N GLU A 372 18.85 19.59 -11.91
CA GLU A 372 18.15 20.65 -11.19
C GLU A 372 16.65 20.65 -11.43
N MET A 373 16.17 19.97 -12.49
CA MET A 373 14.76 19.92 -12.87
C MET A 373 14.12 21.33 -12.83
N SER A 374 13.08 21.54 -12.04
CA SER A 374 12.46 22.84 -11.81
C SER A 374 12.65 23.34 -10.36
N ALA A 375 13.62 22.80 -9.62
CA ALA A 375 13.82 23.11 -8.21
C ALA A 375 13.96 24.60 -7.92
N TYR A 376 14.69 25.35 -8.75
CA TYR A 376 14.89 26.79 -8.53
C TYR A 376 13.59 27.59 -8.68
N GLU A 377 12.73 27.25 -9.67
CA GLU A 377 11.43 27.89 -9.82
C GLU A 377 10.49 27.52 -8.66
N VAL A 378 10.48 26.26 -8.24
CA VAL A 378 9.74 25.78 -7.06
C VAL A 378 10.22 26.54 -5.82
N CYS A 379 11.52 26.72 -5.66
CA CYS A 379 12.13 27.51 -4.58
C CYS A 379 11.69 28.97 -4.60
N ASP A 380 11.66 29.62 -5.79
CA ASP A 380 11.20 30.99 -5.92
C ASP A 380 9.74 31.13 -5.44
N LYS A 381 8.85 30.22 -5.87
CA LYS A 381 7.45 30.19 -5.41
C LYS A 381 7.33 29.96 -3.91
N LEU A 382 8.18 29.11 -3.34
CA LEU A 382 8.22 28.86 -1.90
C LEU A 382 8.66 30.11 -1.13
N VAL A 383 9.75 30.76 -1.54
CA VAL A 383 10.27 31.97 -0.91
C VAL A 383 9.23 33.10 -0.98
N ASP A 384 8.58 33.27 -2.14
CA ASP A 384 7.50 34.27 -2.31
C ASP A 384 6.31 33.96 -1.37
N ALA A 385 5.92 32.70 -1.25
CA ALA A 385 4.83 32.24 -0.37
C ALA A 385 5.16 32.52 1.11
N ILE A 386 6.40 32.24 1.53
CA ILE A 386 6.89 32.52 2.89
C ILE A 386 6.89 34.01 3.18
N LYS A 387 7.57 34.79 2.34
CA LYS A 387 7.73 36.27 2.52
C LYS A 387 6.41 37.01 2.40
N GLY A 388 5.49 36.48 1.59
CA GLY A 388 4.14 37.05 1.44
C GLY A 388 3.26 36.91 2.68
N GLN A 389 3.59 36.04 3.63
CA GLN A 389 2.89 35.82 4.91
C GLN A 389 1.36 35.65 4.76
N LYS A 390 0.93 35.10 3.61
CA LYS A 390 -0.49 34.81 3.31
C LYS A 390 -0.97 33.53 3.98
N TYR A 391 -0.10 32.54 4.07
CA TYR A 391 -0.44 31.20 4.49
C TYR A 391 -0.06 30.91 5.95
N ASP A 392 -0.89 30.16 6.64
CA ASP A 392 -0.59 29.61 7.96
C ASP A 392 0.33 28.40 7.84
N VAL A 393 0.10 27.58 6.79
CA VAL A 393 0.87 26.37 6.50
C VAL A 393 1.27 26.35 5.02
N ILE A 394 2.51 25.93 4.76
CA ILE A 394 3.01 25.68 3.39
C ILE A 394 3.58 24.26 3.35
N ILE A 395 3.13 23.46 2.39
CA ILE A 395 3.62 22.11 2.13
C ILE A 395 4.28 22.11 0.77
N ILE A 396 5.54 21.71 0.73
CA ILE A 396 6.37 21.76 -0.47
C ILE A 396 7.11 20.45 -0.66
N ASN A 397 7.26 20.00 -1.92
CA ASN A 397 8.05 18.84 -2.30
C ASN A 397 9.11 19.26 -3.35
N PHE A 398 10.36 18.87 -3.10
CA PHE A 398 11.45 18.88 -4.09
C PHE A 398 11.63 17.48 -4.66
N ALA A 399 11.35 17.32 -5.95
CA ALA A 399 11.31 16.02 -6.63
C ALA A 399 12.67 15.42 -6.96
N ASN A 400 13.72 16.25 -6.95
CA ASN A 400 15.00 15.94 -7.57
C ASN A 400 15.71 14.69 -7.05
N PRO A 401 15.85 14.45 -5.72
CA PRO A 401 16.59 13.29 -5.25
C PRO A 401 15.98 11.97 -5.72
N ASP A 402 14.65 11.89 -5.77
CA ASP A 402 13.93 10.71 -6.23
C ASP A 402 13.97 10.57 -7.76
N MET A 403 13.53 11.59 -8.49
CA MET A 403 13.38 11.51 -9.93
C MET A 403 14.72 11.33 -10.65
N VAL A 404 15.78 11.97 -10.18
CA VAL A 404 17.13 11.78 -10.73
C VAL A 404 17.75 10.48 -10.22
N GLY A 405 17.48 10.10 -8.97
CA GLY A 405 17.90 8.81 -8.40
C GLY A 405 17.42 7.62 -9.21
N HIS A 406 16.19 7.65 -9.70
CA HIS A 406 15.63 6.62 -10.57
C HIS A 406 16.38 6.41 -11.88
N THR A 407 17.19 7.37 -12.33
CA THR A 407 18.02 7.20 -13.52
C THR A 407 19.27 6.34 -13.28
N GLY A 408 19.66 6.14 -12.01
CA GLY A 408 20.88 5.42 -11.65
C GLY A 408 22.18 6.15 -12.01
N VAL A 409 22.11 7.41 -12.47
CA VAL A 409 23.27 8.21 -12.88
C VAL A 409 23.78 9.00 -11.68
N GLU A 410 24.78 8.46 -10.98
CA GLU A 410 25.33 8.99 -9.73
C GLU A 410 25.76 10.46 -9.82
N SER A 411 26.50 10.83 -10.88
CA SER A 411 26.95 12.21 -11.07
C SER A 411 25.83 13.19 -11.28
N ALA A 412 24.69 12.76 -11.81
CA ALA A 412 23.48 13.57 -11.94
C ALA A 412 22.74 13.68 -10.61
N ALA A 413 22.63 12.57 -9.88
CA ALA A 413 22.00 12.57 -8.56
C ALA A 413 22.76 13.48 -7.57
N ILE A 414 24.10 13.48 -7.60
CA ILE A 414 24.91 14.43 -6.83
C ILE A 414 24.52 15.89 -7.13
N LYS A 415 24.43 16.27 -8.41
CA LYS A 415 24.01 17.62 -8.81
C LYS A 415 22.58 17.96 -8.39
N ALA A 416 21.70 16.96 -8.43
CA ALA A 416 20.32 17.13 -7.96
C ALA A 416 20.28 17.45 -6.46
N ILE A 417 21.06 16.74 -5.64
CA ILE A 417 21.20 17.02 -4.20
C ILE A 417 21.81 18.42 -3.95
N GLU A 418 22.83 18.81 -4.71
CA GLU A 418 23.46 20.13 -4.57
C GLU A 418 22.48 21.27 -4.91
N ALA A 419 21.67 21.12 -5.96
CA ALA A 419 20.64 22.10 -6.32
C ALA A 419 19.55 22.22 -5.23
N VAL A 420 19.14 21.11 -4.66
CA VAL A 420 18.17 21.08 -3.55
C VAL A 420 18.76 21.70 -2.29
N ASP A 421 20.03 21.45 -1.96
CA ASP A 421 20.71 22.06 -0.80
C ASP A 421 20.71 23.60 -0.89
N GLU A 422 20.98 24.16 -2.07
CA GLU A 422 20.89 25.61 -2.31
C GLU A 422 19.47 26.12 -2.07
N CYS A 423 18.45 25.42 -2.59
CA CYS A 423 17.05 25.78 -2.42
C CYS A 423 16.62 25.73 -0.94
N VAL A 424 17.05 24.70 -0.20
CA VAL A 424 16.81 24.59 1.25
C VAL A 424 17.41 25.79 1.97
N GLY A 425 18.62 26.21 1.62
CA GLY A 425 19.28 27.40 2.21
C GLY A 425 18.46 28.67 2.02
N ARG A 426 17.99 28.92 0.80
CA ARG A 426 17.16 30.08 0.47
C ARG A 426 15.83 30.08 1.25
N ALA A 427 15.21 28.93 1.38
CA ALA A 427 13.96 28.77 2.13
C ALA A 427 14.17 28.97 3.65
N VAL A 428 15.27 28.46 4.19
CA VAL A 428 15.64 28.63 5.62
C VAL A 428 15.89 30.10 5.94
N GLU A 429 16.57 30.84 5.08
CA GLU A 429 16.74 32.29 5.28
C GLU A 429 15.38 33.01 5.22
N ALA A 430 14.53 32.68 4.24
CA ALA A 430 13.21 33.30 4.13
C ALA A 430 12.33 33.05 5.36
N ILE A 431 12.35 31.82 5.92
CA ILE A 431 11.54 31.48 7.09
C ILE A 431 12.02 32.23 8.36
N LYS A 432 13.33 32.42 8.49
CA LYS A 432 13.91 33.20 9.58
C LYS A 432 13.54 34.69 9.49
N GLU A 433 13.55 35.29 8.28
CA GLU A 433 13.16 36.67 8.07
C GLU A 433 11.74 36.99 8.55
N VAL A 434 10.82 36.03 8.47
CA VAL A 434 9.41 36.19 8.88
C VAL A 434 9.10 35.62 10.26
N ASP A 435 10.12 35.10 10.99
CA ASP A 435 9.98 34.44 12.29
C ASP A 435 8.99 33.26 12.23
N GLY A 436 8.97 32.54 11.09
CA GLY A 436 8.23 31.30 10.90
C GLY A 436 9.03 30.08 11.38
N GLN A 437 8.46 28.90 11.22
CA GLN A 437 9.09 27.63 11.59
C GLN A 437 9.00 26.61 10.45
N MET A 438 9.93 25.66 10.39
CA MET A 438 10.00 24.69 9.31
C MET A 438 10.33 23.30 9.84
N PHE A 439 9.67 22.28 9.30
CA PHE A 439 10.02 20.88 9.45
C PHE A 439 10.48 20.33 8.11
N ILE A 440 11.71 19.81 8.05
CA ILE A 440 12.29 19.24 6.84
C ILE A 440 12.31 17.71 7.02
N CYS A 441 11.80 16.99 6.01
CA CYS A 441 11.82 15.52 5.98
C CYS A 441 12.04 14.99 4.56
N ALA A 442 12.10 13.69 4.41
CA ALA A 442 11.85 12.99 3.15
C ALA A 442 10.74 11.96 3.36
N ASP A 443 10.16 11.47 2.29
CA ASP A 443 9.05 10.52 2.29
C ASP A 443 9.50 9.06 2.11
N HIS A 444 10.68 8.84 1.55
CA HIS A 444 11.41 7.57 1.43
C HIS A 444 12.87 7.83 1.03
N GLY A 445 13.68 6.79 0.95
CA GLY A 445 15.04 6.85 0.39
C GLY A 445 15.08 6.44 -1.07
N ASN A 446 16.06 6.97 -1.82
CA ASN A 446 16.43 6.64 -3.20
C ASN A 446 17.88 7.04 -3.49
N ALA A 447 18.18 8.36 -3.45
CA ALA A 447 19.45 8.92 -3.91
C ALA A 447 20.67 8.52 -3.05
N GLU A 448 20.48 8.00 -1.87
CA GLU A 448 21.53 7.56 -0.96
C GLU A 448 22.05 6.15 -1.26
N GLN A 449 21.47 5.47 -2.28
CA GLN A 449 21.93 4.16 -2.72
C GLN A 449 21.60 3.95 -4.21
N LEU A 450 22.61 4.09 -5.08
CA LEU A 450 22.47 3.97 -6.54
C LEU A 450 23.12 2.69 -7.10
N VAL A 451 23.58 1.80 -6.23
CA VAL A 451 24.13 0.50 -6.60
C VAL A 451 23.62 -0.58 -5.67
N ASP A 452 23.33 -1.74 -6.21
CA ASP A 452 23.11 -2.94 -5.41
C ASP A 452 24.46 -3.41 -4.85
N TYR A 453 24.59 -3.48 -3.53
CA TYR A 453 25.86 -3.78 -2.87
C TYR A 453 26.30 -5.24 -3.01
N GLU A 454 25.40 -6.15 -3.33
CA GLU A 454 25.70 -7.57 -3.52
C GLU A 454 26.10 -7.86 -4.97
N THR A 455 25.36 -7.33 -5.92
CA THR A 455 25.57 -7.60 -7.36
C THR A 455 26.49 -6.58 -8.03
N GLY A 456 26.57 -5.35 -7.50
CA GLY A 456 27.28 -4.24 -8.10
C GLY A 456 26.55 -3.58 -9.29
N GLU A 457 25.34 -4.02 -9.60
CA GLU A 457 24.51 -3.47 -10.67
C GLU A 457 23.86 -2.14 -10.26
N PRO A 458 23.46 -1.28 -11.20
CA PRO A 458 22.70 -0.07 -10.89
C PRO A 458 21.44 -0.38 -10.08
N PHE A 459 21.21 0.37 -9.00
CA PHE A 459 20.02 0.28 -8.18
C PHE A 459 19.19 1.55 -8.37
N THR A 460 18.01 1.41 -8.97
CA THR A 460 17.13 2.51 -9.34
C THR A 460 15.79 2.49 -8.60
N ALA A 461 15.64 1.55 -7.65
CA ALA A 461 14.45 1.44 -6.82
C ALA A 461 14.60 2.30 -5.54
N HIS A 462 13.50 2.46 -4.81
CA HIS A 462 13.55 3.05 -3.49
C HIS A 462 14.27 2.14 -2.49
N THR A 463 14.65 2.70 -1.34
CA THR A 463 15.35 1.97 -0.29
C THR A 463 14.49 1.84 0.98
N THR A 464 14.93 1.01 1.91
CA THR A 464 14.37 0.92 3.26
C THR A 464 15.14 1.78 4.27
N ASN A 465 16.10 2.58 3.81
CA ASN A 465 16.89 3.45 4.66
C ASN A 465 16.04 4.51 5.37
N PRO A 466 16.45 4.96 6.57
CA PRO A 466 15.77 6.05 7.26
C PRO A 466 15.92 7.38 6.51
N VAL A 467 15.07 8.33 6.86
CA VAL A 467 15.02 9.67 6.28
C VAL A 467 15.33 10.74 7.33
N PRO A 468 15.79 11.95 6.95
CA PRO A 468 16.03 13.03 7.91
C PRO A 468 14.72 13.63 8.42
N PHE A 469 14.67 13.93 9.73
CA PHE A 469 13.67 14.77 10.38
C PHE A 469 14.40 15.91 11.07
N ILE A 470 14.20 17.14 10.60
CA ILE A 470 14.91 18.34 11.08
C ILE A 470 13.89 19.43 11.43
N LEU A 471 14.01 20.00 12.62
CA LEU A 471 13.16 21.11 13.07
C LEU A 471 13.94 22.42 13.05
N VAL A 472 13.55 23.36 12.19
CA VAL A 472 14.26 24.61 11.93
C VAL A 472 13.47 25.80 12.47
N ASN A 473 14.16 26.72 13.13
CA ASN A 473 13.64 27.99 13.64
C ASN A 473 12.40 27.88 14.55
N ALA A 474 12.28 26.78 15.28
CA ALA A 474 11.28 26.61 16.34
C ALA A 474 11.81 27.08 17.71
N ASP A 475 10.95 27.10 18.73
CA ASP A 475 11.35 27.42 20.09
C ASP A 475 12.54 26.54 20.53
N PRO A 476 13.67 27.13 20.98
CA PRO A 476 14.89 26.37 21.35
C PRO A 476 14.71 25.32 22.45
N LYS A 477 13.59 25.34 23.18
CA LYS A 477 13.28 24.31 24.19
C LYS A 477 12.96 22.95 23.57
N TYR A 478 12.55 22.92 22.29
CA TYR A 478 12.16 21.70 21.63
C TYR A 478 13.36 20.90 21.13
N LYS A 479 13.29 19.60 21.38
CA LYS A 479 14.11 18.55 20.76
C LYS A 479 13.20 17.60 20.01
N LEU A 480 13.76 16.70 19.23
CA LEU A 480 13.01 15.63 18.57
C LEU A 480 13.32 14.29 19.25
N ARG A 481 12.29 13.46 19.44
CA ARG A 481 12.44 12.07 19.92
C ARG A 481 12.86 11.16 18.78
N GLU A 482 13.66 10.17 19.07
CA GLU A 482 14.01 9.07 18.17
C GLU A 482 12.81 8.13 17.94
N GLY A 483 12.92 7.29 16.92
CA GLY A 483 11.96 6.21 16.65
C GLY A 483 10.64 6.68 16.04
N GLY A 484 10.61 7.88 15.46
CA GLY A 484 9.44 8.41 14.77
C GLY A 484 9.28 7.92 13.34
N CYS A 485 8.08 8.08 12.79
CA CYS A 485 7.76 7.76 11.41
C CYS A 485 6.99 8.90 10.72
N LEU A 486 6.70 8.76 9.45
CA LEU A 486 6.03 9.80 8.65
C LEU A 486 4.67 10.23 9.21
N ALA A 487 3.94 9.30 9.82
CA ALA A 487 2.65 9.59 10.47
C ALA A 487 2.75 10.53 11.68
N ASP A 488 3.93 10.72 12.24
CA ASP A 488 4.18 11.57 13.41
C ASP A 488 4.43 13.03 13.05
N ILE A 489 4.70 13.32 11.76
CA ILE A 489 5.09 14.66 11.29
C ILE A 489 3.96 15.67 11.49
N VAL A 490 2.76 15.39 10.97
CA VAL A 490 1.63 16.31 11.09
C VAL A 490 1.18 16.52 12.54
N PRO A 491 1.07 15.50 13.40
CA PRO A 491 0.93 15.68 14.84
C PRO A 491 1.96 16.63 15.46
N THR A 492 3.22 16.56 14.99
CA THR A 492 4.29 17.48 15.42
C THR A 492 4.01 18.92 14.98
N LEU A 493 3.59 19.12 13.72
CA LEU A 493 3.25 20.46 13.21
C LEU A 493 2.06 21.07 13.97
N ILE A 494 1.04 20.28 14.27
CA ILE A 494 -0.14 20.70 15.03
C ILE A 494 0.28 21.18 16.43
N GLU A 495 1.15 20.44 17.14
CA GLU A 495 1.68 20.86 18.43
C GLU A 495 2.54 22.12 18.33
N LEU A 496 3.41 22.24 17.28
CA LEU A 496 4.20 23.46 17.02
C LEU A 496 3.33 24.70 16.79
N MET A 497 2.14 24.51 16.21
CA MET A 497 1.17 25.57 15.99
C MET A 497 0.32 25.88 17.25
N GLY A 498 0.54 25.16 18.34
CA GLY A 498 -0.22 25.31 19.59
C GLY A 498 -1.67 24.85 19.49
N MET A 499 -1.97 23.91 18.60
CA MET A 499 -3.31 23.39 18.34
C MET A 499 -3.50 22.01 18.97
N GLU A 500 -4.75 21.59 19.14
CA GLU A 500 -5.08 20.27 19.67
C GLU A 500 -5.12 19.22 18.56
N GLN A 501 -4.45 18.09 18.77
CA GLN A 501 -4.42 16.99 17.80
C GLN A 501 -5.80 16.32 17.70
N PRO A 502 -6.37 16.15 16.49
CA PRO A 502 -7.65 15.44 16.33
C PRO A 502 -7.49 13.96 16.64
N LYS A 503 -8.53 13.34 17.19
CA LYS A 503 -8.52 11.93 17.64
C LYS A 503 -8.27 10.92 16.51
N GLU A 504 -8.59 11.27 15.27
CA GLU A 504 -8.37 10.44 14.09
C GLU A 504 -6.89 10.33 13.75
N MET A 505 -6.07 11.30 14.12
CA MET A 505 -4.63 11.25 13.96
C MET A 505 -4.03 10.47 15.14
N THR A 506 -3.54 9.27 14.87
CA THR A 506 -2.95 8.38 15.88
C THR A 506 -1.43 8.47 15.96
N GLY A 507 -0.80 9.23 15.05
CA GLY A 507 0.61 9.58 15.13
C GLY A 507 0.92 10.34 16.42
N LYS A 508 2.17 10.29 16.85
CA LYS A 508 2.60 10.92 18.10
C LYS A 508 3.58 12.05 17.81
N SER A 509 3.34 13.23 18.33
CA SER A 509 4.29 14.32 18.18
C SER A 509 5.72 13.89 18.50
N LEU A 510 6.65 14.37 17.69
CA LEU A 510 8.10 14.14 17.86
C LEU A 510 8.73 15.09 18.87
N LEU A 511 7.99 16.14 19.31
CA LEU A 511 8.52 17.15 20.21
C LEU A 511 8.76 16.59 21.62
N VAL A 512 9.92 16.88 22.16
CA VAL A 512 10.28 16.73 23.59
C VAL A 512 10.79 18.07 24.10
N LYS A 513 10.43 18.38 25.35
CA LYS A 513 10.77 19.66 26.02
C LYS A 513 11.97 19.47 26.92
#